data_c4725eb6f078c00cf59a90faa547d0b8
#
_entry.id   c4725eb6f078c00cf59a90faa547d0b8
#
_cell.length_a   1.000
_cell.length_b   1.000
_cell.length_c   1.000
_cell.angle_alpha   90.00
_cell.angle_beta   90.00
_cell.angle_gamma   90.00
#
_symmetry.space_group_name_H-M   'P 1'
#
loop_
_entity.id
_entity.type
_entity.pdbx_description
1 polymer ?
#
loop_
_entity_poly.entity_id
_entity_poly.type
_entity_poly.pdbx_seq_one_letter_code
_entity_poly.pdbx_strand_id
1 'polypeptide(L)'
;MKMNAASIKNQKAEWEALGVKLPAFDHDAMTAKTKEHPVWVHFGAGNIFRGFIAALQQRLLNEGLQDRGIIAADTFDYDIIDKIYTPFDNLTMMVTLNPDGSTSREIIGSVAEGLRADSSDAAMMARFKEIFTDPGLQMISFTITEKGYALYRPDGSLMPVVQADIDEGPAHARHAMSMVAALLFERFQAGAAPLAVVSMDNCSHNGEKLQSSVMTVAKAWAEKGYVGQDFIAYLEDESKIAFPWSMIDKIT
;
A
#
# COMPACT_ATOMS: atom_id res chain seq x y z
N MET A 1 -3.51 25.85 15.33
CA MET A 1 -3.56 24.39 15.60
C MET A 1 -2.59 23.67 14.68
N LYS A 2 -1.97 22.61 15.14
CA LYS A 2 -1.17 21.70 14.30
C LYS A 2 -2.03 20.47 14.00
N MET A 3 -2.06 20.01 12.75
CA MET A 3 -2.76 18.77 12.38
C MET A 3 -1.96 17.57 12.91
N ASN A 4 -2.47 16.93 13.94
CA ASN A 4 -1.96 15.69 14.52
C ASN A 4 -3.07 15.00 15.33
N ALA A 5 -2.86 13.73 15.71
CA ALA A 5 -3.84 12.94 16.45
C ALA A 5 -4.29 13.61 17.76
N ALA A 6 -3.35 14.14 18.52
CA ALA A 6 -3.67 14.85 19.79
C ALA A 6 -4.55 16.07 19.56
N SER A 7 -4.31 16.86 18.51
CA SER A 7 -5.09 18.04 18.19
C SER A 7 -6.52 17.72 17.75
N ILE A 8 -6.70 16.73 16.86
CA ILE A 8 -8.06 16.34 16.42
C ILE A 8 -8.89 15.76 17.57
N LYS A 9 -8.25 15.15 18.57
CA LYS A 9 -8.90 14.61 19.75
C LYS A 9 -9.24 15.69 20.79
N ASN A 10 -8.27 16.54 21.14
CA ASN A 10 -8.37 17.45 22.26
C ASN A 10 -8.94 18.83 21.88
N GLN A 11 -8.89 19.20 20.60
CA GLN A 11 -9.33 20.50 20.07
C GLN A 11 -10.45 20.34 19.03
N LYS A 12 -11.31 19.34 19.22
CA LYS A 12 -12.38 19.01 18.26
C LYS A 12 -13.28 20.19 17.95
N ALA A 13 -13.72 20.93 18.99
CA ALA A 13 -14.60 22.08 18.83
C ALA A 13 -13.96 23.21 18.00
N GLU A 14 -12.64 23.44 18.15
CA GLU A 14 -11.94 24.45 17.38
C GLU A 14 -11.82 24.05 15.89
N TRP A 15 -11.56 22.78 15.59
CA TRP A 15 -11.56 22.25 14.22
C TRP A 15 -12.93 22.38 13.56
N GLU A 16 -13.99 21.98 14.27
CA GLU A 16 -15.38 22.08 13.79
C GLU A 16 -15.80 23.54 13.57
N ALA A 17 -15.39 24.46 14.44
CA ALA A 17 -15.63 25.90 14.27
C ALA A 17 -14.95 26.50 13.02
N LEU A 18 -13.87 25.89 12.53
CA LEU A 18 -13.22 26.21 11.25
C LEU A 18 -13.89 25.54 10.04
N GLY A 19 -14.99 24.84 10.24
CA GLY A 19 -15.70 24.11 9.19
C GLY A 19 -14.93 22.86 8.69
N VAL A 20 -14.09 22.28 9.54
CA VAL A 20 -13.34 21.06 9.22
C VAL A 20 -14.08 19.85 9.79
N LYS A 21 -14.44 18.90 8.93
CA LYS A 21 -15.01 17.61 9.32
C LYS A 21 -13.89 16.71 9.85
N LEU A 22 -14.12 16.11 11.01
CA LEU A 22 -13.19 15.18 11.64
C LEU A 22 -13.64 13.71 11.47
N PRO A 23 -12.74 12.72 11.59
CA PRO A 23 -13.10 11.32 11.71
C PRO A 23 -14.12 11.10 12.84
N ALA A 24 -15.14 10.27 12.60
CA ALA A 24 -16.16 9.94 13.60
C ALA A 24 -15.80 8.71 14.46
N PHE A 25 -14.73 8.00 14.11
CA PHE A 25 -14.22 6.85 14.86
C PHE A 25 -13.08 7.26 15.82
N ASP A 26 -12.74 6.39 16.76
CA ASP A 26 -11.55 6.55 17.61
C ASP A 26 -10.29 6.26 16.80
N HIS A 27 -9.57 7.32 16.44
CA HIS A 27 -8.36 7.26 15.63
C HIS A 27 -7.22 6.48 16.32
N ASP A 28 -7.06 6.66 17.64
CA ASP A 28 -6.00 5.97 18.39
C ASP A 28 -6.27 4.47 18.45
N ALA A 29 -7.51 4.08 18.75
CA ALA A 29 -7.92 2.68 18.81
C ALA A 29 -7.83 2.00 17.43
N MET A 30 -8.27 2.66 16.37
CA MET A 30 -8.15 2.17 14.98
C MET A 30 -6.69 1.96 14.59
N THR A 31 -5.83 2.95 14.88
CA THR A 31 -4.40 2.87 14.58
C THR A 31 -3.72 1.72 15.30
N ALA A 32 -3.95 1.57 16.60
CA ALA A 32 -3.39 0.49 17.40
C ALA A 32 -3.82 -0.88 16.86
N LYS A 33 -5.12 -1.06 16.60
CA LYS A 33 -5.68 -2.31 16.10
C LYS A 33 -5.18 -2.66 14.70
N THR A 34 -5.00 -1.66 13.83
CA THR A 34 -4.47 -1.87 12.48
C THR A 34 -3.00 -2.29 12.51
N LYS A 35 -2.20 -1.70 13.40
CA LYS A 35 -0.79 -2.06 13.57
C LYS A 35 -0.62 -3.48 14.12
N GLU A 36 -1.48 -3.87 15.06
CA GLU A 36 -1.45 -5.20 15.66
C GLU A 36 -1.96 -6.29 14.70
N HIS A 37 -3.03 -5.99 13.96
CA HIS A 37 -3.70 -6.92 13.05
C HIS A 37 -3.96 -6.26 11.69
N PRO A 38 -2.93 -6.14 10.85
CA PRO A 38 -3.05 -5.49 9.55
C PRO A 38 -3.94 -6.30 8.61
N VAL A 39 -4.80 -5.60 7.86
CA VAL A 39 -5.69 -6.23 6.86
C VAL A 39 -5.44 -5.71 5.45
N TRP A 40 -4.87 -4.52 5.33
CA TRP A 40 -4.66 -3.86 4.03
C TRP A 40 -3.40 -3.02 4.04
N VAL A 41 -2.50 -3.29 3.08
CA VAL A 41 -1.34 -2.44 2.76
C VAL A 41 -1.56 -1.83 1.39
N HIS A 42 -1.31 -0.54 1.23
CA HIS A 42 -1.38 0.15 -0.05
C HIS A 42 -0.02 0.71 -0.44
N PHE A 43 0.47 0.34 -1.62
CA PHE A 43 1.70 0.85 -2.21
C PHE A 43 1.41 2.02 -3.15
N GLY A 44 2.10 3.14 -2.95
CA GLY A 44 1.88 4.39 -3.67
C GLY A 44 1.11 5.40 -2.80
N ALA A 45 1.82 6.04 -1.87
CA ALA A 45 1.26 6.91 -0.84
C ALA A 45 0.85 8.32 -1.36
N GLY A 46 0.60 8.46 -2.67
CA GLY A 46 0.33 9.72 -3.35
C GLY A 46 -1.05 10.33 -3.12
N ASN A 47 -1.36 11.38 -3.89
CA ASN A 47 -2.61 12.15 -3.74
C ASN A 47 -3.87 11.33 -4.03
N ILE A 48 -3.83 10.45 -5.04
CA ILE A 48 -4.98 9.59 -5.40
C ILE A 48 -5.31 8.67 -4.22
N PHE A 49 -4.31 8.02 -3.64
CA PHE A 49 -4.52 7.19 -2.47
C PHE A 49 -5.11 7.99 -1.30
N ARG A 50 -4.51 9.12 -0.94
CA ARG A 50 -4.93 9.94 0.20
C ARG A 50 -6.33 10.54 0.03
N GLY A 51 -6.62 11.07 -1.16
CA GLY A 51 -7.86 11.80 -1.43
C GLY A 51 -9.04 10.91 -1.85
N PHE A 52 -8.78 9.69 -2.29
CA PHE A 52 -9.82 8.79 -2.78
C PHE A 52 -9.89 7.48 -1.98
N ILE A 53 -8.88 6.64 -2.05
CA ILE A 53 -8.91 5.30 -1.44
C ILE A 53 -8.99 5.40 0.09
N ALA A 54 -8.14 6.20 0.72
CA ALA A 54 -8.17 6.42 2.15
C ALA A 54 -9.47 7.10 2.60
N ALA A 55 -10.03 8.02 1.79
CA ALA A 55 -11.31 8.63 2.09
C ALA A 55 -12.48 7.63 2.02
N LEU A 56 -12.45 6.64 1.13
CA LEU A 56 -13.44 5.55 1.11
C LEU A 56 -13.33 4.67 2.36
N GLN A 57 -12.13 4.29 2.76
CA GLN A 57 -11.91 3.54 4.00
C GLN A 57 -12.39 4.32 5.22
N GLN A 58 -12.16 5.64 5.26
CA GLN A 58 -12.69 6.49 6.33
C GLN A 58 -14.22 6.43 6.43
N ARG A 59 -14.93 6.38 5.31
CA ARG A 59 -16.40 6.24 5.34
C ARG A 59 -16.81 4.94 6.01
N LEU A 60 -16.17 3.82 5.66
CA LEU A 60 -16.43 2.52 6.29
C LEU A 60 -16.16 2.55 7.81
N LEU A 61 -15.08 3.20 8.22
CA LEU A 61 -14.74 3.40 9.64
C LEU A 61 -15.77 4.29 10.35
N ASN A 62 -16.18 5.40 9.73
CA ASN A 62 -17.18 6.32 10.27
C ASN A 62 -18.55 5.66 10.45
N GLU A 63 -18.92 4.72 9.59
CA GLU A 63 -20.16 3.97 9.62
C GLU A 63 -20.09 2.72 10.52
N GLY A 64 -18.92 2.43 11.09
CA GLY A 64 -18.70 1.24 11.91
C GLY A 64 -18.70 -0.09 11.14
N LEU A 65 -18.60 -0.03 9.81
CA LEU A 65 -18.52 -1.20 8.93
C LEU A 65 -17.12 -1.80 8.88
N GLN A 66 -16.12 -1.04 9.31
CA GLN A 66 -14.74 -1.45 9.49
C GLN A 66 -14.19 -0.90 10.80
N ASP A 67 -13.16 -1.55 11.33
CA ASP A 67 -12.50 -1.17 12.57
C ASP A 67 -10.98 -1.05 12.44
N ARG A 68 -10.44 -1.25 11.22
CA ARG A 68 -9.03 -1.15 10.86
C ARG A 68 -8.84 -0.24 9.67
N GLY A 69 -7.76 0.54 9.70
CA GLY A 69 -7.36 1.43 8.63
C GLY A 69 -6.47 0.73 7.60
N ILE A 70 -5.74 1.55 6.83
CA ILE A 70 -4.80 1.12 5.81
C ILE A 70 -3.37 1.43 6.28
N ILE A 71 -2.42 0.55 5.99
CA ILE A 71 -0.99 0.83 6.08
C ILE A 71 -0.55 1.33 4.71
N ALA A 72 -0.05 2.57 4.65
CA ALA A 72 0.50 3.15 3.42
C ALA A 72 1.98 2.79 3.28
N ALA A 73 2.40 2.44 2.07
CA ALA A 73 3.79 2.14 1.75
C ALA A 73 4.22 2.90 0.49
N ASP A 74 5.49 3.29 0.43
CA ASP A 74 6.05 3.82 -0.81
C ASP A 74 7.40 3.15 -1.10
N THR A 75 7.63 2.81 -2.39
CA THR A 75 8.83 2.12 -2.87
C THR A 75 9.81 3.05 -3.58
N PHE A 76 9.44 4.32 -3.77
CA PHE A 76 10.21 5.25 -4.60
C PHE A 76 10.34 6.64 -3.96
N ASP A 77 9.24 7.26 -3.56
CA ASP A 77 9.20 8.59 -2.96
C ASP A 77 9.13 8.48 -1.42
N TYR A 78 10.27 8.23 -0.79
CA TYR A 78 10.33 8.14 0.67
C TYR A 78 10.04 9.47 1.37
N ASP A 79 10.28 10.60 0.68
CA ASP A 79 9.96 11.93 1.20
C ASP A 79 8.46 12.11 1.50
N ILE A 80 7.60 11.40 0.78
CA ILE A 80 6.17 11.46 1.06
C ILE A 80 5.85 10.88 2.44
N ILE A 81 6.51 9.79 2.82
CA ILE A 81 6.36 9.20 4.17
C ILE A 81 6.94 10.14 5.22
N ASP A 82 8.18 10.58 5.03
CA ASP A 82 8.92 11.35 6.04
C ASP A 82 8.40 12.77 6.23
N LYS A 83 7.90 13.43 5.16
CA LYS A 83 7.48 14.84 5.19
C LYS A 83 5.97 15.04 5.21
N ILE A 84 5.19 14.08 4.72
CA ILE A 84 3.73 14.23 4.56
C ILE A 84 2.95 13.33 5.53
N TYR A 85 3.41 12.11 5.83
CA TYR A 85 2.71 11.22 6.75
C TYR A 85 3.20 11.37 8.19
N THR A 86 4.47 11.12 8.43
CA THR A 86 5.06 11.06 9.78
C THR A 86 4.83 12.34 10.59
N PRO A 87 5.04 13.58 10.06
CA PRO A 87 4.89 14.81 10.87
C PRO A 87 3.45 15.12 11.26
N PHE A 88 2.47 14.46 10.65
CA PHE A 88 1.05 14.71 10.84
C PHE A 88 0.29 13.48 11.36
N ASP A 89 0.98 12.51 11.96
CA ASP A 89 0.40 11.26 12.49
C ASP A 89 -0.46 10.54 11.43
N ASN A 90 0.02 10.50 10.18
CA ASN A 90 -0.62 9.95 8.99
C ASN A 90 -1.98 10.60 8.60
N LEU A 91 -2.33 11.72 9.20
CA LEU A 91 -3.53 12.49 8.84
C LEU A 91 -3.32 13.28 7.55
N THR A 92 -4.39 13.41 6.77
CA THR A 92 -4.41 14.24 5.55
C THR A 92 -5.58 15.21 5.59
N MET A 93 -5.35 16.48 5.28
CA MET A 93 -6.42 17.45 5.02
C MET A 93 -6.88 17.34 3.58
N MET A 94 -8.10 16.87 3.38
CA MET A 94 -8.76 16.87 2.08
C MET A 94 -9.57 18.15 1.93
N VAL A 95 -9.35 18.87 0.83
CA VAL A 95 -10.11 20.07 0.46
C VAL A 95 -10.83 19.79 -0.85
N THR A 96 -12.16 19.81 -0.82
CA THR A 96 -12.99 19.64 -2.00
C THR A 96 -13.50 20.99 -2.48
N LEU A 97 -13.27 21.29 -3.76
CA LEU A 97 -13.84 22.45 -4.44
C LEU A 97 -15.21 22.04 -5.00
N ASN A 98 -16.27 22.64 -4.46
CA ASN A 98 -17.63 22.31 -4.88
C ASN A 98 -18.05 23.12 -6.14
N PRO A 99 -19.00 22.63 -6.93
CA PRO A 99 -19.46 23.31 -8.15
C PRO A 99 -20.04 24.72 -7.91
N ASP A 100 -20.54 25.00 -6.70
CA ASP A 100 -21.08 26.30 -6.30
C ASP A 100 -19.99 27.32 -5.87
N GLY A 101 -18.71 26.93 -5.98
CA GLY A 101 -17.56 27.74 -5.56
C GLY A 101 -17.22 27.63 -4.08
N SER A 102 -18.00 26.93 -3.29
CA SER A 102 -17.67 26.67 -1.88
C SER A 102 -16.55 25.62 -1.73
N THR A 103 -15.97 25.51 -0.54
CA THR A 103 -14.98 24.50 -0.21
C THR A 103 -15.44 23.69 0.99
N SER A 104 -15.27 22.36 0.90
CA SER A 104 -15.42 21.45 2.03
C SER A 104 -14.03 21.00 2.50
N ARG A 105 -13.85 20.85 3.82
CA ARG A 105 -12.59 20.41 4.43
C ARG A 105 -12.85 19.22 5.33
N GLU A 106 -12.05 18.18 5.15
CA GLU A 106 -12.17 16.96 5.95
C GLU A 106 -10.77 16.44 6.32
N ILE A 107 -10.59 16.03 7.57
CA ILE A 107 -9.39 15.29 7.99
C ILE A 107 -9.63 13.81 7.67
N ILE A 108 -8.78 13.25 6.82
CA ILE A 108 -8.72 11.82 6.54
C ILE A 108 -7.74 11.21 7.53
N GLY A 109 -8.22 10.32 8.38
CA GLY A 109 -7.47 9.65 9.44
C GLY A 109 -7.51 8.14 9.36
N SER A 110 -7.88 7.57 8.20
CA SER A 110 -7.97 6.13 7.97
C SER A 110 -6.63 5.45 7.70
N VAL A 111 -5.53 6.21 7.60
CA VAL A 111 -4.18 5.67 7.44
C VAL A 111 -3.55 5.50 8.82
N ALA A 112 -3.29 4.24 9.21
CA ALA A 112 -2.76 3.91 10.53
C ALA A 112 -1.23 4.04 10.62
N GLU A 113 -0.53 3.78 9.52
CA GLU A 113 0.92 3.73 9.47
C GLU A 113 1.41 4.10 8.07
N GLY A 114 2.54 4.82 7.97
CA GLY A 114 3.25 5.10 6.73
C GLY A 114 4.63 4.46 6.77
N LEU A 115 4.98 3.64 5.75
CA LEU A 115 6.21 2.86 5.70
C LEU A 115 7.00 3.15 4.43
N ARG A 116 8.32 3.27 4.57
CA ARG A 116 9.25 3.24 3.42
C ARG A 116 9.57 1.79 3.08
N ALA A 117 9.24 1.36 1.87
CA ALA A 117 9.62 0.05 1.37
C ALA A 117 11.07 0.09 0.84
N ASP A 118 12.01 0.25 1.75
CA ASP A 118 13.45 0.39 1.51
C ASP A 118 14.18 -0.84 2.05
N SER A 119 14.70 -1.68 1.16
CA SER A 119 15.41 -2.91 1.55
C SER A 119 16.75 -2.63 2.29
N SER A 120 17.26 -1.40 2.26
CA SER A 120 18.42 -1.00 3.04
C SER A 120 18.09 -0.65 4.50
N ASP A 121 16.82 -0.43 4.83
CA ASP A 121 16.32 -0.14 6.18
C ASP A 121 15.82 -1.42 6.85
N ALA A 122 16.68 -2.03 7.66
CA ALA A 122 16.36 -3.30 8.33
C ALA A 122 15.14 -3.21 9.26
N ALA A 123 14.87 -2.06 9.88
CA ALA A 123 13.71 -1.88 10.75
C ALA A 123 12.41 -1.84 9.94
N MET A 124 12.40 -1.14 8.80
CA MET A 124 11.26 -1.13 7.89
C MET A 124 11.00 -2.52 7.31
N MET A 125 12.04 -3.23 6.88
CA MET A 125 11.90 -4.58 6.34
C MET A 125 11.39 -5.58 7.40
N ALA A 126 11.85 -5.46 8.65
CA ALA A 126 11.31 -6.27 9.76
C ALA A 126 9.80 -5.99 9.95
N ARG A 127 9.38 -4.72 9.87
CA ARG A 127 7.96 -4.36 9.96
C ARG A 127 7.14 -4.92 8.78
N PHE A 128 7.63 -4.83 7.56
CA PHE A 128 6.97 -5.45 6.40
C PHE A 128 6.86 -6.96 6.56
N LYS A 129 7.89 -7.61 7.08
CA LYS A 129 7.87 -9.05 7.35
C LYS A 129 6.77 -9.40 8.38
N GLU A 130 6.66 -8.68 9.49
CA GLU A 130 5.57 -8.87 10.45
C GLU A 130 4.20 -8.76 9.78
N ILE A 131 3.97 -7.71 8.98
CA ILE A 131 2.71 -7.46 8.28
C ILE A 131 2.39 -8.60 7.30
N PHE A 132 3.34 -8.99 6.47
CA PHE A 132 3.10 -9.98 5.41
C PHE A 132 3.01 -11.42 5.94
N THR A 133 3.60 -11.70 7.09
CA THR A 133 3.48 -13.02 7.76
C THR A 133 2.22 -13.13 8.61
N ASP A 134 1.51 -12.03 8.88
CA ASP A 134 0.20 -12.08 9.55
C ASP A 134 -0.83 -12.73 8.61
N PRO A 135 -1.46 -13.84 8.99
CA PRO A 135 -2.48 -14.50 8.18
C PRO A 135 -3.75 -13.63 8.03
N GLY A 136 -3.95 -12.64 8.88
CA GLY A 136 -5.07 -11.69 8.82
C GLY A 136 -4.94 -10.65 7.70
N LEU A 137 -3.77 -10.48 7.09
CA LEU A 137 -3.60 -9.60 5.92
C LEU A 137 -4.38 -10.17 4.74
N GLN A 138 -5.34 -9.39 4.22
CA GLN A 138 -6.30 -9.81 3.20
C GLN A 138 -5.97 -9.24 1.82
N MET A 139 -5.40 -8.03 1.77
CA MET A 139 -5.17 -7.32 0.52
C MET A 139 -3.91 -6.47 0.56
N ILE A 140 -3.16 -6.48 -0.54
CA ILE A 140 -2.24 -5.41 -0.88
C ILE A 140 -2.71 -4.74 -2.17
N SER A 141 -2.57 -3.42 -2.27
CA SER A 141 -3.03 -2.68 -3.44
C SER A 141 -2.03 -1.62 -3.88
N PHE A 142 -2.18 -1.13 -5.12
CA PHE A 142 -1.18 -0.29 -5.76
C PHE A 142 -1.78 0.89 -6.51
N THR A 143 -1.19 2.08 -6.32
CA THR A 143 -1.30 3.24 -7.22
C THR A 143 0.10 3.78 -7.49
N ILE A 144 0.87 3.07 -8.33
CA ILE A 144 2.29 3.33 -8.60
C ILE A 144 2.56 3.75 -10.05
N THR A 145 1.49 3.93 -10.82
CA THR A 145 1.47 4.18 -12.26
C THR A 145 1.99 3.01 -13.10
N GLU A 146 1.72 3.01 -14.40
CA GLU A 146 2.15 1.93 -15.29
C GLU A 146 3.67 1.70 -15.28
N LYS A 147 4.45 2.74 -15.01
CA LYS A 147 5.92 2.64 -14.91
C LYS A 147 6.39 1.80 -13.73
N GLY A 148 5.63 1.76 -12.64
CA GLY A 148 5.98 0.97 -11.45
C GLY A 148 5.94 -0.54 -11.67
N TYR A 149 5.18 -0.99 -12.69
CA TYR A 149 5.12 -2.42 -13.07
C TYR A 149 6.20 -2.82 -14.07
N ALA A 150 6.80 -1.87 -14.79
CA ALA A 150 7.71 -2.16 -15.90
C ALA A 150 9.05 -2.70 -15.39
N LEU A 151 9.43 -3.88 -15.85
CA LEU A 151 10.74 -4.49 -15.57
C LEU A 151 11.78 -4.21 -16.64
N TYR A 152 11.31 -3.84 -17.83
CA TYR A 152 12.13 -3.71 -19.04
C TYR A 152 12.23 -2.26 -19.51
N ARG A 153 13.33 -1.93 -20.11
CA ARG A 153 13.54 -0.71 -20.88
C ARG A 153 12.87 -0.80 -22.25
N PRO A 154 12.69 0.34 -22.96
CA PRO A 154 12.14 0.33 -24.33
C PRO A 154 12.92 -0.51 -25.34
N ASP A 155 14.21 -0.76 -25.11
CA ASP A 155 15.07 -1.62 -25.93
C ASP A 155 14.91 -3.11 -25.64
N GLY A 156 14.03 -3.49 -24.72
CA GLY A 156 13.79 -4.87 -24.32
C GLY A 156 14.76 -5.44 -23.27
N SER A 157 15.77 -4.68 -22.85
CA SER A 157 16.68 -5.09 -21.76
C SER A 157 16.02 -4.90 -20.39
N LEU A 158 16.36 -5.74 -19.41
CA LEU A 158 15.95 -5.53 -18.02
C LEU A 158 16.48 -4.18 -17.50
N MET A 159 15.71 -3.53 -16.64
CA MET A 159 16.24 -2.39 -15.90
C MET A 159 17.40 -2.83 -15.00
N PRO A 160 18.47 -2.03 -14.84
CA PRO A 160 19.62 -2.41 -14.03
C PRO A 160 19.26 -2.77 -12.58
N VAL A 161 18.29 -2.08 -11.98
CA VAL A 161 17.80 -2.39 -10.63
C VAL A 161 17.13 -3.76 -10.57
N VAL A 162 16.34 -4.11 -11.58
CA VAL A 162 15.68 -5.43 -11.66
C VAL A 162 16.70 -6.54 -11.89
N GLN A 163 17.69 -6.31 -12.77
CA GLN A 163 18.76 -7.26 -12.99
C GLN A 163 19.55 -7.51 -11.70
N ALA A 164 19.89 -6.45 -10.97
CA ALA A 164 20.57 -6.57 -9.70
C ALA A 164 19.73 -7.31 -8.65
N ASP A 165 18.42 -7.01 -8.55
CA ASP A 165 17.50 -7.71 -7.64
C ASP A 165 17.39 -9.22 -7.96
N ILE A 166 17.41 -9.56 -9.26
CA ILE A 166 17.43 -10.97 -9.70
C ILE A 166 18.76 -11.64 -9.32
N ASP A 167 19.85 -10.93 -9.46
CA ASP A 167 21.19 -11.47 -9.18
C ASP A 167 21.49 -11.61 -7.69
N GLU A 168 20.97 -10.69 -6.87
CA GLU A 168 21.22 -10.62 -5.43
C GLU A 168 20.16 -11.41 -4.60
N GLY A 169 18.99 -11.70 -5.17
CA GLY A 169 17.92 -12.48 -4.55
C GLY A 169 16.98 -11.66 -3.68
N PRO A 170 15.97 -12.34 -3.06
CA PRO A 170 14.85 -11.67 -2.37
C PRO A 170 15.24 -10.70 -1.24
N ALA A 171 16.33 -10.97 -0.54
CA ALA A 171 16.76 -10.17 0.61
C ALA A 171 17.19 -8.72 0.25
N HIS A 172 17.47 -8.47 -1.03
CA HIS A 172 18.01 -7.19 -1.51
C HIS A 172 17.13 -6.51 -2.54
N ALA A 173 15.86 -6.91 -2.63
CA ALA A 173 14.89 -6.38 -3.60
C ALA A 173 14.67 -4.87 -3.41
N ARG A 174 14.85 -4.10 -4.50
CA ARG A 174 14.72 -2.63 -4.54
C ARG A 174 13.61 -2.15 -5.48
N HIS A 175 13.45 -2.83 -6.62
CA HIS A 175 12.36 -2.51 -7.52
C HIS A 175 11.02 -2.90 -6.91
N ALA A 176 9.95 -2.10 -7.12
CA ALA A 176 8.64 -2.33 -6.51
C ALA A 176 8.14 -3.77 -6.70
N MET A 177 8.23 -4.32 -7.90
CA MET A 177 7.76 -5.68 -8.19
C MET A 177 8.66 -6.75 -7.56
N SER A 178 9.97 -6.51 -7.47
CA SER A 178 10.89 -7.38 -6.75
C SER A 178 10.61 -7.37 -5.24
N MET A 179 10.34 -6.20 -4.68
CA MET A 179 9.95 -6.04 -3.27
C MET A 179 8.66 -6.82 -2.98
N VAL A 180 7.64 -6.69 -3.84
CA VAL A 180 6.39 -7.43 -3.69
C VAL A 180 6.63 -8.93 -3.76
N ALA A 181 7.42 -9.41 -4.72
CA ALA A 181 7.78 -10.84 -4.83
C ALA A 181 8.51 -11.34 -3.58
N ALA A 182 9.42 -10.53 -3.01
CA ALA A 182 10.15 -10.88 -1.78
C ALA A 182 9.22 -10.97 -0.56
N LEU A 183 8.29 -10.02 -0.42
CA LEU A 183 7.31 -10.02 0.68
C LEU A 183 6.29 -11.16 0.54
N LEU A 184 5.90 -11.52 -0.68
CA LEU A 184 5.08 -12.71 -0.93
C LEU A 184 5.84 -14.01 -0.61
N PHE A 185 7.17 -14.03 -0.81
CA PHE A 185 8.00 -15.16 -0.41
C PHE A 185 8.06 -15.30 1.11
N GLU A 186 8.20 -14.19 1.88
CA GLU A 186 8.08 -14.22 3.34
C GLU A 186 6.72 -14.78 3.80
N ARG A 187 5.62 -14.36 3.15
CA ARG A 187 4.28 -14.87 3.42
C ARG A 187 4.15 -16.36 3.11
N PHE A 188 4.72 -16.81 2.00
CA PHE A 188 4.76 -18.22 1.65
C PHE A 188 5.47 -19.04 2.73
N GLN A 189 6.65 -18.61 3.17
CA GLN A 189 7.42 -19.28 4.22
C GLN A 189 6.69 -19.30 5.57
N ALA A 190 5.84 -18.34 5.85
CA ALA A 190 5.04 -18.23 7.06
C ALA A 190 3.74 -19.07 7.05
N GLY A 191 3.51 -19.90 6.03
CA GLY A 191 2.35 -20.78 5.97
C GLY A 191 1.43 -20.55 4.77
N ALA A 192 1.86 -19.77 3.78
CA ALA A 192 1.19 -19.59 2.48
C ALA A 192 -0.29 -19.16 2.60
N ALA A 193 -0.58 -18.25 3.51
CA ALA A 193 -1.93 -17.71 3.69
C ALA A 193 -2.41 -16.95 2.44
N PRO A 194 -3.70 -16.99 2.09
CA PRO A 194 -4.24 -16.31 0.92
C PRO A 194 -4.08 -14.78 0.97
N LEU A 195 -3.94 -14.14 -0.21
CA LEU A 195 -3.83 -12.68 -0.32
C LEU A 195 -4.35 -12.20 -1.69
N ALA A 196 -5.11 -11.10 -1.70
CA ALA A 196 -5.44 -10.38 -2.92
C ALA A 196 -4.35 -9.33 -3.23
N VAL A 197 -3.83 -9.32 -4.44
CA VAL A 197 -2.78 -8.43 -4.94
C VAL A 197 -3.38 -7.58 -6.05
N VAL A 198 -3.79 -6.33 -5.72
CA VAL A 198 -4.75 -5.54 -6.51
C VAL A 198 -4.11 -4.29 -7.09
N SER A 199 -3.94 -4.24 -8.40
CA SER A 199 -3.62 -2.97 -9.05
C SER A 199 -4.84 -2.05 -9.05
N MET A 200 -4.68 -0.81 -8.59
CA MET A 200 -5.67 0.26 -8.65
C MET A 200 -5.22 1.38 -9.60
N ASP A 201 -4.33 1.08 -10.53
CA ASP A 201 -3.88 1.98 -11.57
C ASP A 201 -4.76 1.88 -12.82
N ASN A 202 -5.01 3.02 -13.45
CA ASN A 202 -5.77 3.09 -14.70
C ASN A 202 -4.90 2.65 -15.87
N CYS A 203 -4.74 1.34 -16.03
CA CYS A 203 -4.11 0.75 -17.19
C CYS A 203 -4.83 -0.54 -17.60
N SER A 204 -4.82 -0.82 -18.91
CA SER A 204 -5.46 -2.02 -19.45
C SER A 204 -4.81 -3.28 -18.86
N HIS A 205 -5.65 -4.25 -18.47
CA HIS A 205 -5.21 -5.54 -17.92
C HIS A 205 -4.26 -5.38 -16.71
N ASN A 206 -4.59 -4.44 -15.82
CA ASN A 206 -3.74 -4.04 -14.71
C ASN A 206 -3.34 -5.20 -13.78
N GLY A 207 -4.26 -6.12 -13.46
CA GLY A 207 -3.97 -7.32 -12.66
C GLY A 207 -3.00 -8.27 -13.35
N GLU A 208 -3.15 -8.48 -14.67
CA GLU A 208 -2.26 -9.32 -15.46
C GLU A 208 -0.84 -8.72 -15.55
N LYS A 209 -0.73 -7.40 -15.74
CA LYS A 209 0.57 -6.71 -15.74
C LYS A 209 1.29 -6.88 -14.39
N LEU A 210 0.56 -6.69 -13.29
CA LEU A 210 1.07 -6.88 -11.94
C LEU A 210 1.54 -8.31 -11.72
N GLN A 211 0.68 -9.30 -12.05
CA GLN A 211 1.01 -10.72 -11.95
C GLN A 211 2.26 -11.06 -12.79
N SER A 212 2.27 -10.68 -14.05
CA SER A 212 3.38 -10.96 -14.97
C SER A 212 4.71 -10.42 -14.44
N SER A 213 4.71 -9.22 -13.88
CA SER A 213 5.94 -8.60 -13.35
C SER A 213 6.44 -9.33 -12.09
N VAL A 214 5.55 -9.63 -11.15
CA VAL A 214 5.90 -10.40 -9.94
C VAL A 214 6.40 -11.79 -10.32
N MET A 215 5.69 -12.49 -11.22
CA MET A 215 6.05 -13.82 -11.67
C MET A 215 7.39 -13.88 -12.42
N THR A 216 7.71 -12.84 -13.22
CA THR A 216 8.99 -12.76 -13.92
C THR A 216 10.16 -12.75 -12.93
N VAL A 217 10.08 -11.94 -11.90
CA VAL A 217 11.11 -11.88 -10.85
C VAL A 217 11.18 -13.20 -10.06
N ALA A 218 10.04 -13.72 -9.61
CA ALA A 218 9.97 -14.96 -8.85
C ALA A 218 10.54 -16.15 -9.62
N LYS A 219 10.21 -16.31 -10.92
CA LYS A 219 10.75 -17.37 -11.79
C LYS A 219 12.25 -17.24 -11.98
N ALA A 220 12.77 -16.03 -12.18
CA ALA A 220 14.22 -15.80 -12.26
C ALA A 220 14.96 -16.15 -10.96
N TRP A 221 14.34 -15.87 -9.80
CA TRP A 221 14.88 -16.33 -8.52
C TRP A 221 14.84 -17.84 -8.35
N ALA A 222 13.79 -18.52 -8.86
CA ALA A 222 13.71 -19.97 -8.84
C ALA A 222 14.80 -20.61 -9.73
N GLU A 223 15.05 -20.06 -10.92
CA GLU A 223 16.13 -20.50 -11.80
C GLU A 223 17.53 -20.38 -11.17
N LYS A 224 17.71 -19.35 -10.32
CA LYS A 224 18.97 -19.14 -9.57
C LYS A 224 19.03 -19.93 -8.25
N GLY A 225 17.95 -20.61 -7.87
CA GLY A 225 17.88 -21.41 -6.64
C GLY A 225 17.65 -20.60 -5.35
N TYR A 226 17.25 -19.33 -5.45
CA TYR A 226 16.90 -18.52 -4.28
C TYR A 226 15.56 -18.91 -3.69
N VAL A 227 14.62 -19.37 -4.51
CA VAL A 227 13.29 -19.82 -4.09
C VAL A 227 12.96 -21.18 -4.73
N GLY A 228 12.06 -21.95 -4.13
CA GLY A 228 11.63 -23.26 -4.66
C GLY A 228 10.51 -23.13 -5.68
N GLN A 229 10.24 -24.21 -6.44
CA GLN A 229 9.11 -24.29 -7.38
C GLN A 229 7.75 -24.29 -6.67
N ASP A 230 7.71 -24.68 -5.42
CA ASP A 230 6.53 -24.61 -4.54
C ASP A 230 6.08 -23.16 -4.28
N PHE A 231 7.00 -22.21 -4.21
CA PHE A 231 6.66 -20.79 -4.18
C PHE A 231 6.05 -20.32 -5.50
N ILE A 232 6.57 -20.78 -6.65
CA ILE A 232 5.96 -20.46 -7.95
C ILE A 232 4.53 -21.03 -8.03
N ALA A 233 4.34 -22.27 -7.61
CA ALA A 233 3.01 -22.89 -7.55
C ALA A 233 2.05 -22.12 -6.63
N TYR A 234 2.52 -21.59 -5.49
CA TYR A 234 1.74 -20.74 -4.61
C TYR A 234 1.28 -19.44 -5.29
N LEU A 235 2.16 -18.80 -6.06
CA LEU A 235 1.81 -17.57 -6.80
C LEU A 235 0.87 -17.84 -7.98
N GLU A 236 0.87 -19.03 -8.55
CA GLU A 236 0.00 -19.44 -9.66
C GLU A 236 -1.35 -19.98 -9.19
N ASP A 237 -1.51 -20.32 -7.92
CA ASP A 237 -2.77 -20.79 -7.33
C ASP A 237 -3.67 -19.59 -7.00
N GLU A 238 -4.68 -19.32 -7.83
CA GLU A 238 -5.63 -18.21 -7.65
C GLU A 238 -6.41 -18.29 -6.33
N SER A 239 -6.52 -19.47 -5.71
CA SER A 239 -7.13 -19.63 -4.38
C SER A 239 -6.21 -19.12 -3.26
N LYS A 240 -4.94 -18.94 -3.54
CA LYS A 240 -3.89 -18.43 -2.65
C LYS A 240 -3.54 -17.00 -2.97
N ILE A 241 -3.08 -16.71 -4.17
CA ILE A 241 -2.71 -15.37 -4.60
C ILE A 241 -3.57 -14.97 -5.79
N ALA A 242 -4.50 -14.05 -5.56
CA ALA A 242 -5.35 -13.53 -6.60
C ALA A 242 -4.82 -12.18 -7.12
N PHE A 243 -4.78 -12.04 -8.46
CA PHE A 243 -4.43 -10.79 -9.15
C PHE A 243 -5.65 -10.29 -9.95
N PRO A 244 -6.70 -9.79 -9.27
CA PRO A 244 -7.92 -9.39 -9.96
C PRO A 244 -7.69 -8.19 -10.88
N TRP A 245 -8.39 -8.16 -11.99
CA TRP A 245 -8.48 -6.98 -12.82
C TRP A 245 -9.43 -5.98 -12.15
N SER A 246 -9.02 -4.74 -12.08
CA SER A 246 -9.85 -3.66 -11.56
C SER A 246 -10.11 -2.62 -12.66
N MET A 247 -11.29 -2.02 -12.65
CA MET A 247 -11.60 -0.86 -13.47
C MET A 247 -11.64 0.36 -12.55
N ILE A 248 -10.61 1.18 -12.63
CA ILE A 248 -10.44 2.34 -11.74
C ILE A 248 -10.96 3.62 -12.40
N ASP A 249 -10.99 3.68 -13.73
CA ASP A 249 -11.47 4.84 -14.44
C ASP A 249 -12.99 4.84 -14.62
N LYS A 250 -13.57 6.03 -14.60
CA LYS A 250 -14.98 6.26 -14.88
C LYS A 250 -15.08 7.01 -16.21
N ILE A 251 -15.68 6.36 -17.19
CA ILE A 251 -16.08 7.04 -18.42
C ILE A 251 -17.29 7.92 -18.06
N THR A 252 -17.13 9.23 -18.17
CA THR A 252 -18.21 10.22 -18.00
C THR A 252 -18.61 10.81 -19.34
#